data_3e145054d772f04e7766c8c760690aac
#
_entry.id   3e145054d772f04e7766c8c760690aac
#
_cell.length_a   1.000
_cell.length_b   1.000
_cell.length_c   1.000
_cell.angle_alpha   90.00
_cell.angle_beta   90.00
_cell.angle_gamma   90.00
#
_symmetry.space_group_name_H-M   'P 1'
#
loop_
_entity.id
_entity.type
_entity.pdbx_description
1 polymer ?
#
loop_
_entity_poly.entity_id
_entity_poly.type
_entity_poly.pdbx_seq_one_letter_code
_entity_poly.pdbx_strand_id
1 'polypeptide(L)'
;MLQNIVNLTENNIFYPDLPKNYQISQFDEPLAENGWLEVEIIEKDKEPYIKKIGIERLHMEEDAGKLVHSGSDRLAGSKYSLVDYNRAGIALCEIVSKPDIRSGKELSLIHI
;
A
#
# COMPACT_ATOMS: atom_id res chain seq x y z
N MET A 1 -23.31 8.76 -18.96
CA MET A 1 -23.41 8.19 -17.58
C MET A 1 -22.50 6.97 -17.56
N LEU A 2 -21.25 7.14 -17.13
CA LEU A 2 -20.31 6.03 -16.98
C LEU A 2 -20.70 5.29 -15.69
N GLN A 3 -21.34 4.16 -15.82
CA GLN A 3 -21.44 3.22 -14.72
C GLN A 3 -20.03 2.62 -14.55
N ASN A 4 -19.26 3.16 -13.65
CA ASN A 4 -18.06 2.49 -13.20
C ASN A 4 -18.51 1.28 -12.38
N ILE A 5 -18.58 0.12 -13.04
CA ILE A 5 -18.73 -1.15 -12.35
C ILE A 5 -17.41 -1.35 -11.62
N VAL A 6 -17.46 -1.26 -10.29
CA VAL A 6 -16.34 -1.58 -9.44
C VAL A 6 -16.34 -3.08 -9.23
N ASN A 7 -15.45 -3.78 -9.91
CA ASN A 7 -15.25 -5.21 -9.71
C ASN A 7 -14.30 -5.44 -8.53
N LEU A 8 -14.76 -6.23 -7.57
CA LEU A 8 -13.97 -6.67 -6.43
C LEU A 8 -13.77 -8.17 -6.54
N THR A 9 -12.53 -8.62 -6.32
CA THR A 9 -12.17 -10.03 -6.27
C THR A 9 -11.93 -10.47 -4.83
N GLU A 10 -12.26 -11.72 -4.54
CA GLU A 10 -12.01 -12.36 -3.26
C GLU A 10 -10.72 -13.19 -3.36
N ASN A 11 -9.72 -12.84 -2.58
CA ASN A 11 -8.48 -13.59 -2.48
C ASN A 11 -8.48 -14.43 -1.22
N ASN A 12 -8.50 -15.75 -1.36
CA ASN A 12 -8.44 -16.67 -0.23
C ASN A 12 -7.03 -16.71 0.37
N ILE A 13 -6.88 -16.20 1.59
CA ILE A 13 -5.60 -16.11 2.29
C ILE A 13 -5.79 -16.57 3.73
N PHE A 14 -5.11 -17.66 4.12
CA PHE A 14 -5.22 -18.25 5.46
C PHE A 14 -4.08 -17.76 6.37
N TYR A 15 -4.14 -16.49 6.76
CA TYR A 15 -3.23 -15.90 7.72
C TYR A 15 -3.97 -15.40 8.97
N PRO A 16 -3.33 -15.42 10.16
CA PRO A 16 -3.98 -14.99 11.41
C PRO A 16 -4.48 -13.55 11.41
N ASP A 17 -3.86 -12.66 10.63
CA ASP A 17 -4.20 -11.26 10.46
C ASP A 17 -5.41 -11.02 9.53
N LEU A 18 -5.90 -12.07 8.86
CA LEU A 18 -7.13 -12.04 8.06
C LEU A 18 -8.21 -12.93 8.67
N PRO A 19 -9.03 -12.40 9.62
CA PRO A 19 -9.96 -13.21 10.40
C PRO A 19 -11.07 -13.86 9.58
N LYS A 20 -11.36 -13.36 8.40
CA LYS A 20 -12.34 -13.94 7.45
C LYS A 20 -11.76 -15.05 6.58
N ASN A 21 -10.43 -15.29 6.62
CA ASN A 21 -9.68 -16.16 5.73
C ASN A 21 -9.68 -15.72 4.26
N TYR A 22 -10.10 -14.51 3.96
CA TYR A 22 -10.00 -13.90 2.64
C TYR A 22 -9.89 -12.38 2.74
N GLN A 23 -9.44 -11.75 1.68
CA GLN A 23 -9.38 -10.31 1.53
C GLN A 23 -10.10 -9.91 0.22
N ILE A 24 -10.90 -8.85 0.28
CA ILE A 24 -11.52 -8.26 -0.90
C ILE A 24 -10.53 -7.25 -1.49
N SER A 25 -10.30 -7.33 -2.79
CA SER A 25 -9.37 -6.48 -3.51
C SER A 25 -9.86 -6.15 -4.92
N GLN A 26 -9.31 -5.10 -5.52
CA GLN A 26 -9.49 -4.74 -6.93
C GLN A 26 -8.20 -4.92 -7.73
N PHE A 27 -7.33 -5.81 -7.32
CA PHE A 27 -6.00 -5.96 -7.94
C PHE A 27 -6.06 -6.17 -9.45
N ASP A 28 -7.00 -7.00 -9.93
CA ASP A 28 -7.11 -7.35 -11.36
C ASP A 28 -7.82 -6.29 -12.20
N GLU A 29 -8.71 -5.51 -11.57
CA GLU A 29 -9.46 -4.43 -12.23
C GLU A 29 -9.43 -3.16 -11.37
N PRO A 30 -8.31 -2.45 -11.33
CA PRO A 30 -8.13 -1.29 -10.47
C PRO A 30 -9.01 -0.11 -10.87
N LEU A 31 -9.25 0.81 -9.92
CA LEU A 31 -10.02 2.04 -10.17
C LEU A 31 -9.35 2.96 -11.19
N ALA A 32 -8.02 3.01 -11.19
CA ALA A 32 -7.24 3.84 -12.08
C ALA A 32 -5.88 3.21 -12.36
N GLU A 33 -5.37 3.45 -13.57
CA GLU A 33 -4.08 2.99 -14.05
C GLU A 33 -3.33 4.09 -14.79
N ASN A 34 -2.01 3.90 -14.93
CA ASN A 34 -1.16 4.73 -15.77
C ASN A 34 -1.19 6.23 -15.42
N GLY A 35 -1.33 6.53 -14.13
CA GLY A 35 -1.21 7.88 -13.60
C GLY A 35 0.23 8.37 -13.48
N TRP A 36 0.38 9.60 -13.10
CA TRP A 36 1.68 10.18 -12.74
C TRP A 36 1.47 11.42 -11.88
N LEU A 37 2.52 11.79 -11.16
CA LEU A 37 2.61 13.07 -10.44
C LEU A 37 4.00 13.67 -10.65
N GLU A 38 4.09 14.99 -10.48
CA GLU A 38 5.34 15.71 -10.52
C GLU A 38 5.62 16.30 -9.14
N VAL A 39 6.84 16.09 -8.66
CA VAL A 39 7.32 16.63 -7.39
C VAL A 39 8.56 17.48 -7.63
N GLU A 40 8.59 18.64 -7.01
CA GLU A 40 9.78 19.50 -7.01
C GLU A 40 10.73 19.01 -5.92
N ILE A 41 11.94 18.66 -6.33
CA ILE A 41 13.00 18.20 -5.44
C ILE A 41 13.96 19.34 -5.16
N ILE A 42 14.01 19.76 -3.91
CA ILE A 42 14.92 20.81 -3.42
C ILE A 42 15.95 20.15 -2.50
N GLU A 43 17.20 20.10 -2.94
CA GLU A 43 18.32 19.62 -2.17
C GLU A 43 19.28 20.76 -1.81
N LYS A 44 19.91 20.64 -0.64
CA LYS A 44 20.93 21.60 -0.24
C LYS A 44 22.09 21.57 -1.25
N ASP A 45 22.55 22.76 -1.66
CA ASP A 45 23.67 22.92 -2.58
C ASP A 45 23.48 22.35 -4.01
N LYS A 46 22.22 22.12 -4.42
CA LYS A 46 21.85 21.72 -5.77
C LYS A 46 20.71 22.59 -6.31
N GLU A 47 20.66 22.76 -7.62
CA GLU A 47 19.52 23.39 -8.27
C GLU A 47 18.25 22.51 -8.11
N PRO A 48 17.10 23.14 -7.81
CA PRO A 48 15.83 22.43 -7.78
C PRO A 48 15.51 21.77 -9.13
N TYR A 49 14.93 20.61 -9.09
CA TYR A 49 14.49 19.91 -10.30
C TYR A 49 13.12 19.26 -10.10
N ILE A 50 12.38 19.13 -11.21
CA ILE A 50 11.09 18.43 -11.24
C ILE A 50 11.32 16.96 -11.56
N LYS A 51 10.78 16.10 -10.72
CA LYS A 51 10.79 14.66 -10.95
C LYS A 51 9.39 14.16 -11.20
N LYS A 52 9.19 13.48 -12.32
CA LYS A 52 7.96 12.77 -12.65
C LYS A 52 8.01 11.36 -12.09
N ILE A 53 6.97 10.98 -11.34
CA ILE A 53 6.80 9.68 -10.75
C ILE A 53 5.55 9.04 -11.34
N GLY A 54 5.72 7.88 -11.97
CA GLY A 54 4.63 7.11 -12.50
C GLY A 54 3.83 6.42 -11.40
N ILE A 55 2.52 6.40 -11.55
CA ILE A 55 1.59 5.62 -10.74
C ILE A 55 1.10 4.47 -11.62
N GLU A 56 1.40 3.26 -11.21
CA GLU A 56 0.99 2.08 -11.95
C GLU A 56 -0.50 1.88 -11.85
N ARG A 57 -1.02 1.93 -10.61
CA ARG A 57 -2.45 1.77 -10.33
C ARG A 57 -2.86 2.34 -8.99
N LEU A 58 -4.16 2.54 -8.86
CA LEU A 58 -4.87 2.77 -7.61
C LEU A 58 -6.00 1.75 -7.53
N HIS A 59 -6.06 0.98 -6.44
CA HIS A 59 -7.12 0.00 -6.22
C HIS A 59 -7.61 0.02 -4.77
N MET A 60 -8.81 -0.49 -4.57
CA MET A 60 -9.40 -0.66 -3.23
C MET A 60 -9.05 -2.03 -2.68
N GLU A 61 -8.83 -2.09 -1.38
CA GLU A 61 -8.65 -3.32 -0.62
C GLU A 61 -9.14 -3.17 0.83
N GLU A 62 -9.01 -4.23 1.60
CA GLU A 62 -9.28 -4.23 3.04
C GLU A 62 -7.97 -4.29 3.83
N ASP A 63 -7.93 -3.57 4.95
CA ASP A 63 -6.80 -3.65 5.87
C ASP A 63 -6.78 -4.99 6.61
N ALA A 64 -5.60 -5.52 6.83
CA ALA A 64 -5.36 -6.71 7.64
C ALA A 64 -5.22 -6.35 9.13
N GLY A 65 -5.24 -7.37 9.99
CA GLY A 65 -4.83 -7.24 11.38
C GLY A 65 -3.32 -6.97 11.47
N LYS A 66 -2.90 -6.41 12.59
CA LYS A 66 -1.47 -6.17 12.87
C LYS A 66 -0.87 -7.32 13.66
N LEU A 67 0.20 -7.92 13.15
CA LEU A 67 0.98 -8.91 13.86
C LEU A 67 2.07 -8.24 14.72
N VAL A 68 2.07 -8.56 16.02
CA VAL A 68 3.08 -8.10 16.96
C VAL A 68 3.83 -9.32 17.51
N HIS A 69 5.09 -9.45 17.14
CA HIS A 69 5.94 -10.57 17.55
C HIS A 69 6.53 -10.33 18.93
N SER A 70 6.41 -11.33 19.82
CA SER A 70 6.92 -11.25 21.18
C SER A 70 8.34 -11.83 21.28
N GLY A 71 9.23 -11.08 21.93
CA GLY A 71 10.54 -11.57 22.39
C GLY A 71 11.71 -11.46 21.42
N SER A 72 11.51 -11.03 20.20
CA SER A 72 12.59 -10.63 19.29
C SER A 72 12.04 -9.82 18.12
N ASP A 73 12.86 -8.94 17.54
CA ASP A 73 12.53 -8.17 16.34
C ASP A 73 12.48 -9.01 15.04
N ARG A 74 12.68 -10.33 15.16
CA ARG A 74 12.72 -11.25 14.02
C ARG A 74 11.76 -12.41 14.22
N LEU A 75 11.03 -12.75 13.17
CA LEU A 75 10.09 -13.88 13.10
C LEU A 75 10.66 -15.20 13.64
N ALA A 76 11.95 -15.48 13.38
CA ALA A 76 12.59 -16.74 13.74
C ALA A 76 12.86 -16.92 15.25
N GLY A 77 12.77 -15.87 16.06
CA GLY A 77 13.01 -15.94 17.52
C GLY A 77 11.76 -15.73 18.37
N SER A 78 10.61 -15.52 17.76
CA SER A 78 9.38 -15.23 18.47
C SER A 78 8.71 -16.50 18.97
N LYS A 79 8.39 -16.58 20.27
CA LYS A 79 7.68 -17.72 20.85
C LYS A 79 6.18 -17.71 20.54
N TYR A 80 5.61 -16.52 20.34
CA TYR A 80 4.21 -16.31 19.99
C TYR A 80 4.04 -14.95 19.33
N SER A 81 2.96 -14.77 18.63
CA SER A 81 2.55 -13.50 18.04
C SER A 81 1.17 -13.11 18.58
N LEU A 82 1.02 -11.83 18.88
CA LEU A 82 -0.27 -11.23 19.16
C LEU A 82 -0.85 -10.68 17.87
N VAL A 83 -2.17 -10.76 17.71
CA VAL A 83 -2.87 -10.18 16.56
C VAL A 83 -3.76 -9.06 17.06
N ASP A 84 -3.54 -7.87 16.53
CA ASP A 84 -4.40 -6.71 16.76
C ASP A 84 -5.35 -6.55 15.57
N TYR A 85 -6.65 -6.71 15.81
CA TYR A 85 -7.70 -6.63 14.81
C TYR A 85 -8.39 -5.27 14.71
N ASN A 86 -7.92 -4.24 15.41
CA ASN A 86 -8.61 -2.94 15.44
C ASN A 86 -8.85 -2.32 14.07
N ARG A 87 -7.99 -2.61 13.10
CA ARG A 87 -8.11 -2.10 11.73
C ARG A 87 -8.49 -3.16 10.70
N ALA A 88 -8.60 -4.42 11.10
CA ALA A 88 -8.91 -5.50 10.19
C ALA A 88 -10.28 -5.28 9.51
N GLY A 89 -10.31 -5.39 8.20
CA GLY A 89 -11.52 -5.20 7.39
C GLY A 89 -11.91 -3.75 7.09
N ILE A 90 -11.13 -2.75 7.55
CA ILE A 90 -11.33 -1.35 7.16
C ILE A 90 -10.95 -1.20 5.68
N ALA A 91 -11.85 -0.57 4.91
CA ALA A 91 -11.56 -0.28 3.51
C ALA A 91 -10.42 0.75 3.38
N LEU A 92 -9.50 0.48 2.48
CA LEU A 92 -8.39 1.37 2.14
C LEU A 92 -8.15 1.42 0.63
N CYS A 93 -7.43 2.44 0.18
CA CYS A 93 -6.93 2.54 -1.18
C CYS A 93 -5.43 2.30 -1.19
N GLU A 94 -4.98 1.41 -2.03
CA GLU A 94 -3.56 1.19 -2.29
C GLU A 94 -3.14 1.89 -3.58
N ILE A 95 -2.10 2.72 -3.47
CA ILE A 95 -1.49 3.41 -4.59
C ILE A 95 -0.13 2.76 -4.86
N VAL A 96 0.03 2.18 -6.04
CA VAL A 96 1.27 1.52 -6.45
C VAL A 96 2.03 2.45 -7.41
N SER A 97 3.20 2.91 -7.01
CA SER A 97 4.07 3.69 -7.87
C SER A 97 4.93 2.80 -8.77
N LYS A 98 5.33 3.33 -9.93
CA LYS A 98 6.42 2.75 -10.72
C LYS A 98 7.74 2.91 -9.98
N PRO A 99 8.79 2.15 -10.33
CA PRO A 99 10.07 2.16 -9.62
C PRO A 99 10.92 3.40 -9.96
N ASP A 100 10.32 4.59 -9.87
CA ASP A 100 10.93 5.86 -10.21
C ASP A 100 11.60 6.53 -9.01
N ILE A 101 11.17 6.20 -7.79
CA ILE A 101 11.69 6.75 -6.53
C ILE A 101 13.05 6.16 -6.25
N ARG A 102 14.07 7.00 -6.00
CA ARG A 102 15.46 6.60 -5.81
C ARG A 102 16.05 6.97 -4.46
N SER A 103 15.35 7.77 -3.67
CA SER A 103 15.81 8.19 -2.35
C SER A 103 14.67 8.35 -1.35
N GLY A 104 14.99 8.27 -0.06
CA GLY A 104 14.01 8.53 1.00
C GLY A 104 13.49 9.97 0.99
N LYS A 105 14.29 10.92 0.50
CA LYS A 105 13.86 12.31 0.35
C LYS A 105 12.79 12.46 -0.73
N GLU A 106 12.98 11.83 -1.88
CA GLU A 106 11.96 11.79 -2.93
C GLU A 106 10.66 11.17 -2.42
N LEU A 107 10.76 10.06 -1.67
CA LEU A 107 9.61 9.40 -1.08
C LEU A 107 8.87 10.31 -0.09
N SER A 108 9.59 11.05 0.76
CA SER A 108 8.98 11.92 1.77
C SER A 108 8.18 13.09 1.19
N LEU A 109 8.48 13.51 -0.05
CA LEU A 109 7.78 14.59 -0.73
C LEU A 109 6.47 14.14 -1.40
N ILE A 110 6.26 12.84 -1.53
CA ILE A 110 5.03 12.24 -2.05
C ILE A 110 4.00 12.08 -0.93
N HIS A 111 4.46 11.94 0.30
CA HIS A 111 3.62 11.92 1.50
C HIS A 111 3.28 13.35 1.91
N ILE A 112 2.05 13.71 1.75
CA ILE A 112 1.47 14.96 2.27
C ILE A 112 0.88 14.69 3.65
#